data_9a514482ebbb929c046cbe556ca86063
#
_entry.id   9a514482ebbb929c046cbe556ca86063
#
_cell.length_a   1.000
_cell.length_b   1.000
_cell.length_c   1.000
_cell.angle_alpha   90.00
_cell.angle_beta   90.00
_cell.angle_gamma   90.00
#
_symmetry.space_group_name_H-M   'P 1'
#
loop_
_entity.id
_entity.type
_entity.pdbx_description
1 polymer ?
#
loop_
_entity_poly.entity_id
_entity_poly.type
_entity_poly.pdbx_seq_one_letter_code
_entity_poly.pdbx_strand_id
1 'polypeptide(L)'
;MKRKTGFFFDERCFWHSTGLHAVTLPVGEWVQPPAGGGHAESPETKRRMKNLMDVSGLTPQLALRSAAPASLEDLRRIHPDSYLERFKAISDNGGGMLGKEAPLGPGSYEIACLSAGLACAAVEAVLKGELDNAYSLSRPPGHHCLPDQSMGFCFLANIPIAVERAKAQLGLGKVAIIDWDVHHGNGTQHIYLQRDDVLTISLHQDGCFPPGYAGEDDRGVGAGEGYNINIPLLAGAGDDSWRYALETIVIPALARFEPELIIIACGYDANAMDPLARMQLHSDSFRAMTEQVQQAADRLCGGKLVMVHEGGYAESYVPFCGLAVMEALSGIRTEVQDPLLEFIQQQQPRATFAQFQRQAIDRLAQQFGLL
;
A
#
# COMPACT_ATOMS: atom_id res chain seq x y z
N MET A 1 -19.49 9.25 10.14
CA MET A 1 -20.20 8.32 11.06
C MET A 1 -19.22 7.31 11.58
N LYS A 2 -19.38 6.86 12.85
CA LYS A 2 -18.58 5.76 13.41
C LYS A 2 -18.88 4.47 12.65
N ARG A 3 -17.83 3.74 12.24
CA ARG A 3 -17.91 2.47 11.49
C ARG A 3 -17.40 1.32 12.33
N LYS A 4 -17.90 0.13 12.05
CA LYS A 4 -17.31 -1.10 12.57
C LYS A 4 -16.07 -1.46 11.76
N THR A 5 -14.97 -0.80 12.10
CA THR A 5 -13.69 -0.93 11.39
C THR A 5 -12.87 -2.06 11.97
N GLY A 6 -12.43 -2.99 11.13
CA GLY A 6 -11.48 -4.05 11.49
C GLY A 6 -10.05 -3.53 11.45
N PHE A 7 -9.26 -3.97 12.42
CA PHE A 7 -7.81 -3.80 12.41
C PHE A 7 -7.16 -5.18 12.53
N PHE A 8 -6.60 -5.64 11.42
CA PHE A 8 -5.97 -6.95 11.30
C PHE A 8 -4.47 -6.82 11.53
N PHE A 9 -3.99 -7.49 12.55
CA PHE A 9 -2.63 -7.35 13.02
C PHE A 9 -2.12 -8.63 13.68
N ASP A 10 -0.83 -8.91 13.53
CA ASP A 10 -0.12 -9.97 14.25
C ASP A 10 1.31 -9.54 14.56
N GLU A 11 1.73 -9.66 15.83
CA GLU A 11 3.08 -9.31 16.29
C GLU A 11 4.18 -10.05 15.53
N ARG A 12 3.90 -11.27 15.05
CA ARG A 12 4.88 -12.08 14.28
C ARG A 12 5.32 -11.41 12.99
N CYS A 13 4.48 -10.52 12.40
CA CYS A 13 4.87 -9.74 11.22
C CYS A 13 6.04 -8.79 11.51
N PHE A 14 6.26 -8.38 12.76
CA PHE A 14 7.42 -7.57 13.14
C PHE A 14 8.72 -8.38 13.27
N TRP A 15 8.64 -9.69 13.22
CA TRP A 15 9.82 -10.58 13.30
C TRP A 15 10.45 -10.84 11.93
N HIS A 16 9.85 -10.38 10.84
CA HIS A 16 10.50 -10.40 9.55
C HIS A 16 11.82 -9.63 9.60
N SER A 17 12.91 -10.26 9.19
CA SER A 17 14.27 -9.72 9.24
C SER A 17 14.79 -9.44 7.83
N THR A 18 15.36 -8.26 7.67
CA THR A 18 16.00 -7.80 6.43
C THR A 18 17.54 -7.79 6.54
N GLY A 19 18.10 -8.22 7.69
CA GLY A 19 19.53 -8.20 7.95
C GLY A 19 20.10 -6.82 8.26
N LEU A 20 21.42 -6.67 8.22
CA LEU A 20 22.13 -5.45 8.59
C LEU A 20 22.40 -4.59 7.34
N HIS A 21 21.78 -3.42 7.31
CA HIS A 21 21.87 -2.47 6.19
C HIS A 21 22.10 -1.04 6.69
N ALA A 22 22.69 -0.22 5.84
CA ALA A 22 22.65 1.23 5.95
C ALA A 22 21.58 1.73 4.96
N VAL A 23 20.36 1.99 5.45
CA VAL A 23 19.14 2.23 4.68
C VAL A 23 18.80 1.01 3.80
N THR A 24 19.23 0.96 2.55
CA THR A 24 19.02 -0.16 1.62
C THR A 24 20.32 -0.85 1.21
N LEU A 25 21.45 -0.27 1.55
CA LEU A 25 22.78 -0.79 1.20
C LEU A 25 23.22 -1.85 2.22
N PRO A 26 23.51 -3.10 1.80
CA PRO A 26 24.10 -4.09 2.69
C PRO A 26 25.38 -3.56 3.34
N VAL A 27 25.51 -3.77 4.64
CA VAL A 27 26.72 -3.41 5.37
C VAL A 27 27.86 -4.34 4.97
N GLY A 28 29.03 -3.77 4.71
CA GLY A 28 30.23 -4.45 4.28
C GLY A 28 30.96 -3.68 3.19
N GLU A 29 32.13 -4.16 2.80
CA GLU A 29 33.01 -3.49 1.86
C GLU A 29 33.22 -2.01 2.23
N TRP A 30 32.67 -1.07 1.46
CA TRP A 30 32.74 0.39 1.69
C TRP A 30 31.52 0.95 2.44
N VAL A 31 30.55 0.10 2.83
CA VAL A 31 29.36 0.51 3.58
C VAL A 31 29.57 0.26 5.07
N GLN A 32 29.81 1.34 5.82
CA GLN A 32 29.99 1.29 7.27
C GLN A 32 28.67 0.99 7.98
N PRO A 33 28.66 0.16 9.06
CA PRO A 33 27.47 -0.02 9.88
C PRO A 33 26.98 1.30 10.47
N PRO A 34 25.67 1.63 10.36
CA PRO A 34 25.12 2.82 10.99
C PRO A 34 25.06 2.65 12.51
N ALA A 35 25.22 3.74 13.26
CA ALA A 35 25.31 3.73 14.72
C ALA A 35 24.02 3.31 15.45
N GLY A 36 22.91 3.19 14.79
CA GLY A 36 21.62 2.79 15.40
C GLY A 36 20.57 2.45 14.36
N GLY A 37 21.00 2.25 13.11
CA GLY A 37 20.08 1.99 12.01
C GLY A 37 20.06 0.52 11.60
N GLY A 38 18.99 0.17 10.95
CA GLY A 38 18.80 -1.06 10.23
C GLY A 38 18.37 -0.78 8.80
N HIS A 39 17.80 -1.76 8.15
CA HIS A 39 17.17 -1.64 6.86
C HIS A 39 16.01 -0.60 6.90
N ALA A 40 15.78 0.13 5.80
CA ALA A 40 14.67 1.09 5.74
C ALA A 40 13.31 0.41 5.99
N GLU A 41 13.10 -0.78 5.42
CA GLU A 41 11.95 -1.62 5.75
C GLU A 41 12.21 -2.33 7.10
N SER A 42 12.15 -1.56 8.19
CA SER A 42 12.19 -2.04 9.57
C SER A 42 10.78 -2.21 10.14
N PRO A 43 10.60 -3.00 11.21
CA PRO A 43 9.29 -3.10 11.87
C PRO A 43 8.87 -1.82 12.58
N GLU A 44 9.80 -0.87 12.80
CA GLU A 44 9.57 0.23 13.73
C GLU A 44 8.46 1.18 13.29
N THR A 45 8.32 1.49 12.00
CA THR A 45 7.23 2.35 11.52
C THR A 45 5.86 1.76 11.88
N LYS A 46 5.68 0.46 11.66
CA LYS A 46 4.43 -0.26 11.92
C LYS A 46 4.19 -0.45 13.42
N ARG A 47 5.26 -0.82 14.16
CA ARG A 47 5.19 -0.98 15.62
C ARG A 47 4.82 0.34 16.31
N ARG A 48 5.44 1.44 15.91
CA ARG A 48 5.14 2.79 16.46
C ARG A 48 3.76 3.28 16.07
N MET A 49 3.30 2.99 14.84
CA MET A 49 1.92 3.27 14.44
C MET A 49 0.92 2.53 15.36
N LYS A 50 1.10 1.21 15.52
CA LYS A 50 0.26 0.40 16.42
C LYS A 50 0.31 0.93 17.86
N ASN A 51 1.50 1.24 18.36
CA ASN A 51 1.66 1.79 19.70
C ASN A 51 0.95 3.14 19.87
N LEU A 52 1.06 4.05 18.90
CA LEU A 52 0.35 5.33 18.94
C LEU A 52 -1.17 5.14 18.96
N MET A 53 -1.69 4.20 18.19
CA MET A 53 -3.12 3.84 18.23
C MET A 53 -3.54 3.28 19.59
N ASP A 54 -2.68 2.50 20.26
CA ASP A 54 -2.96 1.97 21.59
C ASP A 54 -3.02 3.07 22.65
N VAL A 55 -1.98 3.90 22.72
CA VAL A 55 -1.87 4.94 23.74
C VAL A 55 -2.84 6.11 23.53
N SER A 56 -3.28 6.34 22.28
CA SER A 56 -4.33 7.32 21.97
C SER A 56 -5.75 6.82 22.29
N GLY A 57 -5.91 5.54 22.66
CA GLY A 57 -7.20 4.95 22.93
C GLY A 57 -8.05 4.64 21.70
N LEU A 58 -7.45 4.65 20.49
CA LEU A 58 -8.16 4.28 19.26
C LEU A 58 -8.35 2.77 19.16
N THR A 59 -7.32 1.96 19.41
CA THR A 59 -7.35 0.49 19.25
C THR A 59 -8.51 -0.18 19.95
N PRO A 60 -8.86 0.13 21.22
CA PRO A 60 -10.02 -0.49 21.90
C PRO A 60 -11.37 -0.22 21.24
N GLN A 61 -11.44 0.76 20.36
CA GLN A 61 -12.66 1.14 19.63
C GLN A 61 -12.80 0.45 18.27
N LEU A 62 -11.79 -0.33 17.87
CA LEU A 62 -11.73 -1.08 16.63
C LEU A 62 -12.01 -2.58 16.88
N ALA A 63 -12.41 -3.28 15.83
CA ALA A 63 -12.47 -4.74 15.86
C ALA A 63 -11.07 -5.32 15.61
N LEU A 64 -10.27 -5.44 16.64
CA LEU A 64 -8.93 -6.02 16.57
C LEU A 64 -9.02 -7.52 16.25
N ARG A 65 -8.36 -7.96 15.19
CA ARG A 65 -8.32 -9.34 14.72
C ARG A 65 -6.91 -9.73 14.29
N SER A 66 -6.61 -11.01 14.34
CA SER A 66 -5.48 -11.66 13.66
C SER A 66 -6.01 -12.61 12.59
N ALA A 67 -5.13 -13.33 11.90
CA ALA A 67 -5.49 -14.31 10.87
C ALA A 67 -4.57 -15.53 10.91
N ALA A 68 -5.00 -16.61 10.26
CA ALA A 68 -4.10 -17.69 9.88
C ALA A 68 -3.24 -17.24 8.67
N PRO A 69 -2.02 -17.78 8.50
CA PRO A 69 -1.27 -17.61 7.28
C PRO A 69 -2.08 -17.99 6.05
N ALA A 70 -1.89 -17.32 4.92
CA ALA A 70 -2.46 -17.71 3.65
C ALA A 70 -2.08 -19.17 3.32
N SER A 71 -3.03 -19.95 2.83
CA SER A 71 -2.79 -21.35 2.49
C SER A 71 -1.92 -21.47 1.23
N LEU A 72 -1.26 -22.61 1.06
CA LEU A 72 -0.51 -22.88 -0.17
C LEU A 72 -1.42 -22.83 -1.41
N GLU A 73 -2.69 -23.21 -1.29
CA GLU A 73 -3.68 -23.06 -2.35
C GLU A 73 -3.90 -21.61 -2.73
N ASP A 74 -4.03 -20.72 -1.74
CA ASP A 74 -4.21 -19.27 -1.98
C ASP A 74 -2.95 -18.66 -2.61
N LEU A 75 -1.76 -19.04 -2.15
CA LEU A 75 -0.49 -18.58 -2.72
C LEU A 75 -0.34 -18.99 -4.19
N ARG A 76 -0.72 -20.21 -4.54
CA ARG A 76 -0.66 -20.77 -5.90
C ARG A 76 -1.60 -20.10 -6.90
N ARG A 77 -2.57 -19.31 -6.43
CA ARG A 77 -3.42 -18.48 -7.31
C ARG A 77 -2.62 -17.41 -8.05
N ILE A 78 -1.49 -17.02 -7.47
CA ILE A 78 -0.61 -15.95 -8.00
C ILE A 78 0.79 -16.49 -8.30
N HIS A 79 1.38 -17.25 -7.37
CA HIS A 79 2.78 -17.64 -7.40
C HIS A 79 2.96 -19.09 -7.82
N PRO A 80 3.86 -19.40 -8.78
CA PRO A 80 4.17 -20.77 -9.16
C PRO A 80 4.96 -21.48 -8.03
N ASP A 81 4.82 -22.80 -7.96
CA ASP A 81 5.49 -23.63 -6.94
C ASP A 81 7.00 -23.41 -6.91
N SER A 82 7.64 -23.30 -8.07
CA SER A 82 9.10 -23.07 -8.16
C SER A 82 9.56 -21.80 -7.46
N TYR A 83 8.74 -20.74 -7.47
CA TYR A 83 9.01 -19.51 -6.73
C TYR A 83 8.84 -19.71 -5.23
N LEU A 84 7.72 -20.31 -4.82
CA LEU A 84 7.40 -20.55 -3.41
C LEU A 84 8.42 -21.47 -2.75
N GLU A 85 8.85 -22.55 -3.44
CA GLU A 85 9.89 -23.46 -2.96
C GLU A 85 11.25 -22.76 -2.82
N ARG A 86 11.64 -21.91 -3.78
CA ARG A 86 12.88 -21.12 -3.71
C ARG A 86 12.83 -20.14 -2.54
N PHE A 87 11.74 -19.43 -2.35
CA PHE A 87 11.55 -18.51 -1.23
C PHE A 87 11.68 -19.26 0.11
N LYS A 88 10.95 -20.37 0.25
CA LYS A 88 10.98 -21.17 1.46
C LYS A 88 12.39 -21.71 1.73
N ALA A 89 13.07 -22.23 0.73
CA ALA A 89 14.42 -22.76 0.87
C ALA A 89 15.42 -21.71 1.37
N ILE A 90 15.37 -20.46 0.85
CA ILE A 90 16.23 -19.38 1.32
C ILE A 90 15.90 -19.02 2.78
N SER A 91 14.61 -18.92 3.12
CA SER A 91 14.16 -18.63 4.49
C SER A 91 14.60 -19.70 5.49
N ASP A 92 14.46 -20.99 5.15
CA ASP A 92 14.83 -22.12 6.00
C ASP A 92 16.35 -22.25 6.19
N ASN A 93 17.14 -21.81 5.20
CA ASN A 93 18.62 -21.85 5.25
C ASN A 93 19.27 -20.59 5.84
N GLY A 94 18.53 -19.83 6.65
CA GLY A 94 19.07 -18.69 7.40
C GLY A 94 18.89 -17.33 6.73
N GLY A 95 18.24 -17.28 5.58
CA GLY A 95 17.96 -16.03 4.86
C GLY A 95 18.91 -15.77 3.69
N GLY A 96 18.77 -14.62 3.05
CA GLY A 96 19.53 -14.21 1.88
C GLY A 96 18.79 -13.19 1.02
N MET A 97 19.09 -13.14 -0.27
CA MET A 97 18.42 -12.31 -1.27
C MET A 97 17.53 -13.18 -2.15
N LEU A 98 16.22 -12.93 -2.17
CA LEU A 98 15.31 -13.65 -3.06
C LEU A 98 15.17 -13.00 -4.43
N GLY A 99 15.31 -11.67 -4.49
CA GLY A 99 15.22 -10.87 -5.71
C GLY A 99 15.84 -9.49 -5.52
N LYS A 100 15.53 -8.58 -6.44
CA LYS A 100 16.07 -7.22 -6.40
C LYS A 100 15.54 -6.48 -5.17
N GLU A 101 16.45 -6.01 -4.31
CA GLU A 101 16.12 -5.31 -3.08
C GLU A 101 15.10 -6.09 -2.19
N ALA A 102 15.33 -7.40 -2.06
CA ALA A 102 14.46 -8.29 -1.30
C ALA A 102 15.28 -9.19 -0.34
N PRO A 103 15.97 -8.57 0.65
CA PRO A 103 16.67 -9.31 1.69
C PRO A 103 15.69 -9.93 2.68
N LEU A 104 15.96 -11.16 3.08
CA LEU A 104 15.12 -11.90 4.04
C LEU A 104 15.97 -12.68 5.05
N GLY A 105 15.42 -12.89 6.24
CA GLY A 105 16.00 -13.70 7.28
C GLY A 105 15.28 -15.03 7.49
N PRO A 106 15.71 -15.81 8.47
CA PRO A 106 15.04 -17.06 8.81
C PRO A 106 13.60 -16.81 9.26
N GLY A 107 12.68 -17.70 8.84
CA GLY A 107 11.24 -17.59 9.17
C GLY A 107 10.46 -16.53 8.35
N SER A 108 11.12 -15.83 7.42
CA SER A 108 10.45 -14.80 6.62
C SER A 108 9.38 -15.36 5.70
N TYR A 109 9.49 -16.61 5.25
CA TYR A 109 8.47 -17.26 4.44
C TYR A 109 7.14 -17.40 5.20
N GLU A 110 7.16 -17.92 6.41
CA GLU A 110 5.99 -18.09 7.26
C GLU A 110 5.36 -16.74 7.65
N ILE A 111 6.21 -15.73 7.89
CA ILE A 111 5.74 -14.37 8.19
C ILE A 111 5.10 -13.72 6.96
N ALA A 112 5.66 -13.90 5.77
CA ALA A 112 5.06 -13.40 4.53
C ALA A 112 3.70 -14.07 4.25
N CYS A 113 3.59 -15.39 4.49
CA CYS A 113 2.31 -16.10 4.41
C CYS A 113 1.28 -15.52 5.41
N LEU A 114 1.71 -15.16 6.62
CA LEU A 114 0.84 -14.52 7.60
C LEU A 114 0.43 -13.11 7.15
N SER A 115 1.36 -12.32 6.62
CA SER A 115 1.06 -10.99 6.05
C SER A 115 -0.01 -11.06 4.97
N ALA A 116 0.11 -11.98 4.02
CA ALA A 116 -0.92 -12.24 3.02
C ALA A 116 -2.23 -12.73 3.65
N GLY A 117 -2.15 -13.57 4.68
CA GLY A 117 -3.31 -14.07 5.43
C GLY A 117 -4.11 -12.96 6.11
N LEU A 118 -3.44 -11.94 6.65
CA LEU A 118 -4.11 -10.77 7.24
C LEU A 118 -4.90 -9.99 6.18
N ALA A 119 -4.34 -9.77 4.99
CA ALA A 119 -5.04 -9.15 3.87
C ALA A 119 -6.25 -9.98 3.41
N CYS A 120 -6.09 -11.30 3.28
CA CYS A 120 -7.18 -12.21 2.95
C CYS A 120 -8.34 -12.13 3.96
N ALA A 121 -8.03 -12.16 5.25
CA ALA A 121 -9.03 -12.11 6.31
C ALA A 121 -9.74 -10.75 6.37
N ALA A 122 -9.03 -9.65 6.11
CA ALA A 122 -9.62 -8.32 6.04
C ALA A 122 -10.63 -8.20 4.89
N VAL A 123 -10.26 -8.66 3.69
CA VAL A 123 -11.14 -8.70 2.52
C VAL A 123 -12.37 -9.59 2.79
N GLU A 124 -12.15 -10.78 3.31
CA GLU A 124 -13.24 -11.72 3.62
C GLU A 124 -14.25 -11.15 4.61
N ALA A 125 -13.78 -10.53 5.70
CA ALA A 125 -14.65 -9.97 6.73
C ALA A 125 -15.51 -8.80 6.22
N VAL A 126 -14.97 -7.97 5.32
CA VAL A 126 -15.70 -6.87 4.68
C VAL A 126 -16.72 -7.42 3.68
N LEU A 127 -16.35 -8.37 2.83
CA LEU A 127 -17.26 -8.96 1.85
C LEU A 127 -18.42 -9.71 2.50
N LYS A 128 -18.18 -10.38 3.62
CA LYS A 128 -19.24 -11.06 4.42
C LYS A 128 -20.13 -10.10 5.22
N GLY A 129 -19.82 -8.79 5.21
CA GLY A 129 -20.58 -7.80 6.00
C GLY A 129 -20.37 -7.90 7.51
N GLU A 130 -19.32 -8.60 7.95
CA GLU A 130 -18.95 -8.66 9.38
C GLU A 130 -18.38 -7.32 9.87
N LEU A 131 -17.76 -6.58 8.95
CA LEU A 131 -17.14 -5.27 9.14
C LEU A 131 -17.56 -4.32 8.00
N ASP A 132 -17.67 -3.03 8.31
CA ASP A 132 -17.98 -2.02 7.30
C ASP A 132 -16.76 -1.78 6.38
N ASN A 133 -15.57 -1.73 6.98
CA ASN A 133 -14.29 -1.59 6.31
C ASN A 133 -13.17 -2.22 7.15
N ALA A 134 -11.96 -2.31 6.60
CA ALA A 134 -10.85 -2.91 7.33
C ALA A 134 -9.49 -2.32 6.95
N TYR A 135 -8.54 -2.39 7.87
CA TYR A 135 -7.13 -2.13 7.67
C TYR A 135 -6.31 -3.38 8.03
N SER A 136 -5.44 -3.81 7.13
CA SER A 136 -4.47 -4.89 7.36
C SER A 136 -3.08 -4.28 7.55
N LEU A 137 -2.52 -4.40 8.75
CA LEU A 137 -1.14 -4.00 9.03
C LEU A 137 -0.19 -5.11 8.55
N SER A 138 -0.14 -5.29 7.24
CA SER A 138 0.68 -6.29 6.57
C SER A 138 2.16 -5.93 6.62
N ARG A 139 3.01 -6.89 6.94
CA ARG A 139 4.45 -6.85 6.83
C ARG A 139 5.01 -8.27 6.73
N PRO A 140 5.85 -8.56 5.71
CA PRO A 140 6.35 -7.67 4.64
C PRO A 140 5.25 -7.17 3.71
N PRO A 141 5.54 -6.07 2.94
CA PRO A 141 4.63 -5.52 1.92
C PRO A 141 4.50 -6.44 0.71
N GLY A 142 3.66 -6.07 -0.28
CA GLY A 142 3.35 -6.98 -1.39
C GLY A 142 3.28 -6.37 -2.79
N HIS A 143 3.09 -5.07 -2.95
CA HIS A 143 2.70 -4.45 -4.22
C HIS A 143 3.75 -4.51 -5.35
N HIS A 144 5.03 -4.72 -5.01
CA HIS A 144 6.10 -4.92 -6.00
C HIS A 144 6.31 -6.38 -6.43
N CYS A 145 5.75 -7.36 -5.72
CA CYS A 145 6.00 -8.76 -5.98
C CYS A 145 5.32 -9.21 -7.28
N LEU A 146 6.12 -9.69 -8.24
CA LEU A 146 5.63 -10.35 -9.44
C LEU A 146 5.27 -11.82 -9.13
N PRO A 147 4.62 -12.53 -10.03
CA PRO A 147 4.27 -13.94 -9.78
C PRO A 147 5.48 -14.82 -9.42
N ASP A 148 6.61 -14.62 -10.04
CA ASP A 148 7.82 -15.45 -9.90
C ASP A 148 9.09 -14.69 -9.47
N GLN A 149 8.94 -13.40 -9.12
CA GLN A 149 10.05 -12.53 -8.75
C GLN A 149 9.71 -11.61 -7.60
N SER A 150 10.46 -11.71 -6.52
CA SER A 150 10.48 -10.76 -5.40
C SER A 150 11.20 -9.48 -5.80
N MET A 151 10.70 -8.32 -5.35
CA MET A 151 11.27 -7.01 -5.61
C MET A 151 10.83 -6.01 -4.53
N GLY A 152 11.65 -4.97 -4.26
CA GLY A 152 11.25 -3.83 -3.42
C GLY A 152 10.66 -4.24 -2.08
N PHE A 153 11.36 -5.10 -1.33
CA PHE A 153 10.97 -5.64 -0.01
C PHE A 153 9.71 -6.53 0.00
N CYS A 154 9.10 -6.78 -1.17
CA CYS A 154 7.89 -7.57 -1.34
C CYS A 154 8.23 -9.02 -1.72
N PHE A 155 7.63 -9.99 -1.02
CA PHE A 155 7.91 -11.42 -1.21
C PHE A 155 6.70 -12.21 -1.70
N LEU A 156 5.51 -11.79 -1.34
CA LEU A 156 4.22 -12.33 -1.81
C LEU A 156 3.34 -11.15 -2.20
N ALA A 157 2.57 -11.31 -3.27
CA ALA A 157 1.63 -10.30 -3.74
C ALA A 157 0.36 -10.30 -2.86
N ASN A 158 0.43 -9.69 -1.66
CA ASN A 158 -0.61 -9.77 -0.62
C ASN A 158 -2.01 -9.43 -1.13
N ILE A 159 -2.16 -8.30 -1.82
CA ILE A 159 -3.45 -7.84 -2.36
C ILE A 159 -3.95 -8.78 -3.45
N PRO A 160 -3.17 -9.12 -4.49
CA PRO A 160 -3.60 -10.09 -5.48
C PRO A 160 -3.99 -11.45 -4.92
N ILE A 161 -3.27 -11.99 -3.94
CA ILE A 161 -3.64 -13.25 -3.26
C ILE A 161 -5.01 -13.12 -2.60
N ALA A 162 -5.26 -12.01 -1.88
CA ALA A 162 -6.54 -11.77 -1.22
C ALA A 162 -7.69 -11.62 -2.23
N VAL A 163 -7.46 -10.92 -3.35
CA VAL A 163 -8.45 -10.75 -4.43
C VAL A 163 -8.79 -12.09 -5.08
N GLU A 164 -7.78 -12.85 -5.51
CA GLU A 164 -8.03 -14.12 -6.22
C GLU A 164 -8.66 -15.17 -5.28
N ARG A 165 -8.30 -15.16 -3.99
CA ARG A 165 -9.01 -15.97 -2.99
C ARG A 165 -10.47 -15.56 -2.89
N ALA A 166 -10.76 -14.27 -2.78
CA ALA A 166 -12.14 -13.77 -2.66
C ALA A 166 -12.97 -14.05 -3.92
N LYS A 167 -12.38 -13.94 -5.11
CA LYS A 167 -13.02 -14.32 -6.37
C LYS A 167 -13.38 -15.80 -6.37
N ALA A 168 -12.46 -16.67 -5.97
CA ALA A 168 -12.66 -18.12 -5.99
C ALA A 168 -13.64 -18.59 -4.90
N GLN A 169 -13.62 -18.01 -3.70
CA GLN A 169 -14.37 -18.53 -2.56
C GLN A 169 -15.68 -17.77 -2.27
N LEU A 170 -15.74 -16.49 -2.65
CA LEU A 170 -16.88 -15.61 -2.33
C LEU A 170 -17.59 -15.09 -3.59
N GLY A 171 -17.11 -15.41 -4.77
CA GLY A 171 -17.72 -14.99 -6.04
C GLY A 171 -17.55 -13.49 -6.33
N LEU A 172 -16.49 -12.87 -5.78
CA LEU A 172 -16.20 -11.45 -6.00
C LEU A 172 -15.98 -11.18 -7.51
N GLY A 173 -16.71 -10.21 -8.06
CA GLY A 173 -16.61 -9.81 -9.45
C GLY A 173 -15.56 -8.72 -9.65
N LYS A 174 -16.00 -7.48 -9.83
CA LYS A 174 -15.13 -6.33 -10.12
C LYS A 174 -14.47 -5.75 -8.87
N VAL A 175 -13.15 -5.57 -8.94
CA VAL A 175 -12.34 -4.98 -7.84
C VAL A 175 -11.51 -3.82 -8.36
N ALA A 176 -11.50 -2.70 -7.62
CA ALA A 176 -10.54 -1.63 -7.88
C ALA A 176 -9.43 -1.67 -6.83
N ILE A 177 -8.19 -1.62 -7.29
CA ILE A 177 -6.99 -1.50 -6.45
C ILE A 177 -6.37 -0.13 -6.72
N ILE A 178 -6.35 0.72 -5.70
CA ILE A 178 -5.71 2.03 -5.74
C ILE A 178 -4.43 1.91 -4.93
N ASP A 179 -3.30 2.14 -5.56
CA ASP A 179 -1.99 2.16 -4.92
C ASP A 179 -1.56 3.61 -4.75
N TRP A 180 -1.41 4.04 -3.50
CA TRP A 180 -0.86 5.34 -3.17
C TRP A 180 0.45 5.27 -2.38
N ASP A 181 1.06 4.08 -2.32
CA ASP A 181 2.49 3.98 -2.04
C ASP A 181 3.24 4.89 -3.03
N VAL A 182 4.31 5.54 -2.58
CA VAL A 182 5.05 6.47 -3.44
C VAL A 182 5.77 5.78 -4.58
N HIS A 183 6.00 4.47 -4.43
CA HIS A 183 6.62 3.63 -5.46
C HIS A 183 5.54 2.96 -6.31
N HIS A 184 5.81 2.81 -7.59
CA HIS A 184 4.86 2.20 -8.52
C HIS A 184 4.56 0.74 -8.16
N GLY A 185 3.27 0.39 -8.07
CA GLY A 185 2.77 -0.97 -7.78
C GLY A 185 2.96 -1.95 -8.95
N ASN A 186 4.20 -2.11 -9.43
CA ASN A 186 4.52 -2.88 -10.62
C ASN A 186 4.13 -4.36 -10.55
N GLY A 187 4.15 -4.96 -9.38
CA GLY A 187 3.71 -6.35 -9.19
C GLY A 187 2.21 -6.50 -9.41
N THR A 188 1.43 -5.63 -8.77
CA THR A 188 -0.03 -5.59 -8.93
C THR A 188 -0.43 -5.31 -10.38
N GLN A 189 0.19 -4.30 -11.02
CA GLN A 189 0.00 -4.01 -12.44
C GLN A 189 0.27 -5.24 -13.31
N HIS A 190 1.43 -5.88 -13.14
CA HIS A 190 1.83 -7.03 -13.95
C HIS A 190 0.82 -8.18 -13.88
N ILE A 191 0.31 -8.47 -12.69
CA ILE A 191 -0.65 -9.56 -12.43
C ILE A 191 -1.98 -9.30 -13.14
N TYR A 192 -2.43 -8.04 -13.20
CA TYR A 192 -3.76 -7.69 -13.72
C TYR A 192 -3.75 -7.01 -15.10
N LEU A 193 -2.59 -6.84 -15.75
CA LEU A 193 -2.43 -6.07 -16.98
C LEU A 193 -3.34 -6.51 -18.14
N GLN A 194 -3.76 -7.78 -18.15
CA GLN A 194 -4.60 -8.37 -19.19
C GLN A 194 -6.05 -8.60 -18.75
N ARG A 195 -6.47 -8.05 -17.59
CA ARG A 195 -7.76 -8.31 -16.95
C ARG A 195 -8.64 -7.06 -16.96
N ASP A 196 -9.94 -7.25 -17.26
CA ASP A 196 -10.99 -6.22 -17.26
C ASP A 196 -11.88 -6.26 -16.00
N ASP A 197 -11.67 -7.25 -15.13
CA ASP A 197 -12.39 -7.41 -13.88
C ASP A 197 -11.62 -6.88 -12.65
N VAL A 198 -10.41 -6.33 -12.87
CA VAL A 198 -9.62 -5.62 -11.86
C VAL A 198 -9.10 -4.31 -12.45
N LEU A 199 -9.54 -3.18 -11.89
CA LEU A 199 -9.00 -1.86 -12.20
C LEU A 199 -7.81 -1.60 -11.28
N THR A 200 -6.62 -1.39 -11.85
CA THR A 200 -5.42 -0.99 -11.11
C THR A 200 -5.11 0.48 -11.36
N ILE A 201 -4.93 1.25 -10.29
CA ILE A 201 -4.56 2.67 -10.35
C ILE A 201 -3.38 2.88 -9.41
N SER A 202 -2.25 3.41 -9.91
CA SER A 202 -1.08 3.72 -9.09
C SER A 202 -0.75 5.21 -9.17
N LEU A 203 -0.74 5.89 -8.00
CA LEU A 203 -0.23 7.25 -7.83
C LEU A 203 1.18 7.12 -7.25
N HIS A 204 2.20 7.53 -7.97
CA HIS A 204 3.59 7.31 -7.56
C HIS A 204 4.51 8.44 -8.00
N GLN A 205 5.68 8.52 -7.36
CA GLN A 205 6.72 9.45 -7.78
C GLN A 205 7.31 9.00 -9.12
N ASP A 206 7.29 9.87 -10.10
CA ASP A 206 7.87 9.67 -11.42
C ASP A 206 9.33 9.19 -11.32
N GLY A 207 9.64 8.08 -11.99
CA GLY A 207 10.98 7.52 -12.14
C GLY A 207 11.66 7.03 -10.85
N CYS A 208 10.94 6.95 -9.72
CA CYS A 208 11.53 6.62 -8.42
C CYS A 208 11.87 5.13 -8.29
N PHE A 209 10.85 4.29 -8.31
CA PHE A 209 11.02 2.83 -8.30
C PHE A 209 9.80 2.14 -8.93
N PRO A 210 10.03 1.15 -9.84
CA PRO A 210 11.33 0.77 -10.43
C PRO A 210 12.04 1.95 -11.07
N PRO A 211 13.40 2.04 -10.98
CA PRO A 211 14.12 3.22 -11.45
C PRO A 211 13.85 3.55 -12.92
N GLY A 212 13.51 4.81 -13.19
CA GLY A 212 13.25 5.31 -14.56
C GLY A 212 11.90 4.94 -15.14
N TYR A 213 11.00 4.33 -14.36
CA TYR A 213 9.64 3.97 -14.78
C TYR A 213 8.64 5.06 -14.36
N ALA A 214 7.88 5.59 -15.30
CA ALA A 214 6.76 6.51 -15.08
C ALA A 214 5.41 5.82 -15.36
N GLY A 215 5.29 5.11 -16.46
CA GLY A 215 4.21 4.16 -16.76
C GLY A 215 2.90 4.76 -17.28
N GLU A 216 2.84 6.07 -17.59
CA GLU A 216 1.61 6.73 -18.06
C GLU A 216 1.04 6.16 -19.35
N ASP A 217 1.88 5.50 -20.15
CA ASP A 217 1.49 4.84 -21.40
C ASP A 217 1.05 3.37 -21.21
N ASP A 218 1.30 2.78 -20.03
CA ASP A 218 0.91 1.40 -19.71
C ASP A 218 -0.56 1.37 -19.26
N ARG A 219 -1.45 1.11 -20.22
CA ARG A 219 -2.91 1.23 -20.03
C ARG A 219 -3.64 -0.11 -19.91
N GLY A 220 -2.90 -1.19 -19.84
CA GLY A 220 -3.43 -2.55 -19.96
C GLY A 220 -3.15 -3.16 -21.34
N VAL A 221 -3.44 -4.47 -21.49
CA VAL A 221 -3.22 -5.22 -22.73
C VAL A 221 -4.40 -6.13 -23.01
N GLY A 222 -4.86 -6.19 -24.27
CA GLY A 222 -5.96 -7.06 -24.67
C GLY A 222 -7.26 -6.71 -23.95
N ALA A 223 -7.85 -7.67 -23.20
CA ALA A 223 -9.07 -7.41 -22.43
C ALA A 223 -8.84 -6.35 -21.32
N GLY A 224 -7.61 -6.23 -20.82
CA GLY A 224 -7.25 -5.27 -19.77
C GLY A 224 -6.99 -3.84 -20.28
N GLU A 225 -7.11 -3.58 -21.58
CA GLU A 225 -6.89 -2.20 -22.12
C GLU A 225 -7.88 -1.21 -21.51
N GLY A 226 -7.32 -0.14 -20.89
CA GLY A 226 -8.07 0.89 -20.17
C GLY A 226 -8.36 0.57 -18.70
N TYR A 227 -7.92 -0.60 -18.19
CA TYR A 227 -8.11 -1.00 -16.79
C TYR A 227 -6.81 -0.93 -15.96
N ASN A 228 -5.76 -0.33 -16.49
CA ASN A 228 -4.55 0.05 -15.77
C ASN A 228 -4.30 1.55 -15.95
N ILE A 229 -4.16 2.28 -14.85
CA ILE A 229 -3.94 3.75 -14.85
C ILE A 229 -2.75 4.07 -13.96
N ASN A 230 -1.70 4.62 -14.55
CA ASN A 230 -0.54 5.12 -13.84
C ASN A 230 -0.55 6.64 -13.80
N ILE A 231 -0.37 7.21 -12.62
CA ILE A 231 -0.38 8.66 -12.37
C ILE A 231 0.99 9.05 -11.81
N PRO A 232 2.00 9.26 -12.67
CA PRO A 232 3.30 9.71 -12.23
C PRO A 232 3.23 11.16 -11.75
N LEU A 233 3.70 11.42 -10.54
CA LEU A 233 3.76 12.72 -9.91
C LEU A 233 5.22 13.13 -9.76
N LEU A 234 5.53 14.37 -10.09
CA LEU A 234 6.90 14.88 -9.98
C LEU A 234 7.38 14.91 -8.53
N ALA A 235 8.67 14.65 -8.32
CA ALA A 235 9.31 14.82 -7.03
C ALA A 235 9.03 16.22 -6.47
N GLY A 236 8.61 16.29 -5.22
CA GLY A 236 8.14 17.52 -4.56
C GLY A 236 6.61 17.73 -4.61
N ALA A 237 5.85 16.88 -5.28
CA ALA A 237 4.40 16.98 -5.26
C ALA A 237 3.85 16.83 -3.83
N GLY A 238 2.93 17.73 -3.47
CA GLY A 238 2.32 17.80 -2.14
C GLY A 238 0.82 17.50 -2.16
N ASP A 239 0.14 17.90 -1.08
CA ASP A 239 -1.29 17.64 -0.83
C ASP A 239 -2.17 18.01 -2.03
N ASP A 240 -1.98 19.20 -2.60
CA ASP A 240 -2.79 19.68 -3.72
C ASP A 240 -2.74 18.74 -4.93
N SER A 241 -1.55 18.29 -5.33
CA SER A 241 -1.38 17.44 -6.51
C SER A 241 -1.97 16.05 -6.32
N TRP A 242 -1.76 15.44 -5.16
CA TRP A 242 -2.29 14.11 -4.84
C TRP A 242 -3.81 14.09 -4.77
N ARG A 243 -4.40 15.05 -4.06
CA ARG A 243 -5.85 15.16 -3.96
C ARG A 243 -6.50 15.49 -5.30
N TYR A 244 -5.85 16.36 -6.09
CA TYR A 244 -6.32 16.66 -7.43
C TYR A 244 -6.30 15.44 -8.35
N ALA A 245 -5.26 14.60 -8.28
CA ALA A 245 -5.22 13.33 -9.01
C ALA A 245 -6.33 12.38 -8.59
N LEU A 246 -6.63 12.29 -7.29
CA LEU A 246 -7.78 11.52 -6.79
C LEU A 246 -9.11 12.03 -7.36
N GLU A 247 -9.34 13.35 -7.30
CA GLU A 247 -10.60 13.98 -7.74
C GLU A 247 -10.78 13.87 -9.26
N THR A 248 -9.70 14.04 -10.03
CA THR A 248 -9.76 14.19 -11.49
C THR A 248 -9.67 12.84 -12.21
N ILE A 249 -8.94 11.87 -11.66
CA ILE A 249 -8.70 10.57 -12.32
C ILE A 249 -9.32 9.42 -11.52
N VAL A 250 -8.92 9.26 -10.25
CA VAL A 250 -9.26 8.06 -9.48
C VAL A 250 -10.77 7.94 -9.27
N ILE A 251 -11.41 8.98 -8.74
CA ILE A 251 -12.85 8.93 -8.45
C ILE A 251 -13.70 8.76 -9.71
N PRO A 252 -13.44 9.48 -10.82
CA PRO A 252 -14.15 9.23 -12.08
C PRO A 252 -13.91 7.83 -12.66
N ALA A 253 -12.67 7.30 -12.56
CA ALA A 253 -12.37 5.94 -13.01
C ALA A 253 -13.12 4.89 -12.20
N LEU A 254 -13.19 5.03 -10.88
CA LEU A 254 -14.00 4.17 -10.00
C LEU A 254 -15.49 4.22 -10.39
N ALA A 255 -16.01 5.42 -10.61
CA ALA A 255 -17.44 5.60 -10.97
C ALA A 255 -17.78 4.93 -12.31
N ARG A 256 -16.85 4.94 -13.28
CA ARG A 256 -17.03 4.28 -14.57
C ARG A 256 -16.88 2.76 -14.46
N PHE A 257 -15.95 2.29 -13.60
CA PHE A 257 -15.66 0.86 -13.44
C PHE A 257 -16.74 0.14 -12.62
N GLU A 258 -17.36 0.81 -11.65
CA GLU A 258 -18.36 0.26 -10.72
C GLU A 258 -17.86 -0.99 -9.96
N PRO A 259 -16.84 -0.86 -9.12
CA PRO A 259 -16.29 -1.98 -8.35
C PRO A 259 -17.27 -2.48 -7.28
N GLU A 260 -17.17 -3.76 -6.94
CA GLU A 260 -17.85 -4.37 -5.79
C GLU A 260 -17.05 -4.23 -4.50
N LEU A 261 -15.74 -3.99 -4.62
CA LEU A 261 -14.78 -3.79 -3.53
C LEU A 261 -13.71 -2.80 -3.99
N ILE A 262 -13.32 -1.88 -3.10
CA ILE A 262 -12.15 -1.03 -3.29
C ILE A 262 -11.07 -1.48 -2.31
N ILE A 263 -9.84 -1.69 -2.81
CA ILE A 263 -8.67 -1.99 -2.00
C ILE A 263 -7.63 -0.88 -2.19
N ILE A 264 -7.02 -0.45 -1.10
CA ILE A 264 -5.91 0.50 -1.13
C ILE A 264 -4.62 -0.22 -0.78
N ALA A 265 -3.63 -0.17 -1.67
CA ALA A 265 -2.24 -0.41 -1.32
C ALA A 265 -1.75 0.85 -0.60
N CYS A 266 -1.69 0.75 0.73
CA CYS A 266 -1.61 1.89 1.64
C CYS A 266 -0.17 2.09 2.12
N GLY A 267 0.69 2.64 1.26
CA GLY A 267 2.00 3.15 1.65
C GLY A 267 1.90 4.54 2.31
N TYR A 268 2.88 4.86 3.12
CA TYR A 268 3.03 6.18 3.77
C TYR A 268 4.28 6.91 3.35
N ASP A 269 5.03 6.39 2.41
CA ASP A 269 6.31 6.90 1.94
C ASP A 269 6.21 8.14 1.02
N ALA A 270 5.00 8.53 0.63
CA ALA A 270 4.76 9.85 0.06
C ALA A 270 4.83 10.99 1.10
N ASN A 271 5.01 10.70 2.40
CA ASN A 271 5.15 11.73 3.43
C ASN A 271 6.46 12.52 3.29
N ALA A 272 6.44 13.79 3.71
CA ALA A 272 7.56 14.72 3.56
C ALA A 272 8.86 14.33 4.29
N MET A 273 8.78 13.39 5.24
CA MET A 273 9.91 12.95 6.06
C MET A 273 10.50 11.62 5.59
N ASP A 274 9.98 11.03 4.50
CA ASP A 274 10.42 9.72 4.07
C ASP A 274 11.83 9.73 3.45
N PRO A 275 12.70 8.78 3.83
CA PRO A 275 14.06 8.72 3.29
C PRO A 275 14.14 8.16 1.87
N LEU A 276 13.14 7.42 1.38
CA LEU A 276 13.18 6.74 0.07
C LEU A 276 12.43 7.48 -1.04
N ALA A 277 11.75 8.58 -0.71
CA ALA A 277 11.01 9.38 -1.65
C ALA A 277 11.26 10.89 -1.50
N ARG A 278 10.61 11.69 -2.33
CA ARG A 278 10.77 13.15 -2.36
C ARG A 278 9.41 13.84 -2.51
N MET A 279 8.39 13.34 -1.82
CA MET A 279 7.06 13.94 -1.82
C MET A 279 6.83 14.80 -0.58
N GLN A 280 5.72 15.54 -0.52
CA GLN A 280 5.44 16.51 0.53
C GLN A 280 4.08 16.29 1.21
N LEU A 281 3.62 15.02 1.33
CA LEU A 281 2.39 14.75 2.04
C LEU A 281 2.58 14.85 3.57
N HIS A 282 1.50 15.19 4.24
CA HIS A 282 1.40 15.24 5.69
C HIS A 282 0.22 14.39 6.19
N SER A 283 0.08 14.22 7.50
CA SER A 283 -0.96 13.37 8.09
C SER A 283 -2.38 13.72 7.62
N ASP A 284 -2.70 15.02 7.50
CA ASP A 284 -4.02 15.45 7.01
C ASP A 284 -4.22 15.19 5.50
N SER A 285 -3.15 15.07 4.70
CA SER A 285 -3.26 14.62 3.31
C SER A 285 -3.77 13.19 3.25
N PHE A 286 -3.17 12.27 4.01
CA PHE A 286 -3.62 10.88 4.07
C PHE A 286 -5.04 10.75 4.63
N ARG A 287 -5.40 11.58 5.62
CA ARG A 287 -6.77 11.68 6.12
C ARG A 287 -7.75 12.05 5.02
N ALA A 288 -7.49 13.15 4.30
CA ALA A 288 -8.36 13.67 3.25
C ALA A 288 -8.51 12.66 2.10
N MET A 289 -7.41 12.02 1.67
CA MET A 289 -7.45 10.97 0.66
C MET A 289 -8.30 9.78 1.12
N THR A 290 -8.16 9.34 2.37
CA THR A 290 -8.97 8.27 2.95
C THR A 290 -10.46 8.64 2.97
N GLU A 291 -10.79 9.84 3.39
CA GLU A 291 -12.18 10.33 3.40
C GLU A 291 -12.78 10.38 2.00
N GLN A 292 -12.02 10.84 1.00
CA GLN A 292 -12.48 10.88 -0.41
C GLN A 292 -12.77 9.48 -0.96
N VAL A 293 -11.85 8.53 -0.75
CA VAL A 293 -12.04 7.15 -1.22
C VAL A 293 -13.15 6.44 -0.45
N GLN A 294 -13.25 6.68 0.87
CA GLN A 294 -14.36 6.12 1.66
C GLN A 294 -15.73 6.63 1.18
N GLN A 295 -15.84 7.91 0.84
CA GLN A 295 -17.07 8.46 0.26
C GLN A 295 -17.38 7.84 -1.12
N ALA A 296 -16.37 7.56 -1.93
CA ALA A 296 -16.55 6.84 -3.19
C ALA A 296 -17.02 5.41 -2.94
N ALA A 297 -16.41 4.68 -1.99
CA ALA A 297 -16.83 3.34 -1.61
C ALA A 297 -18.28 3.31 -1.12
N ASP A 298 -18.70 4.31 -0.31
CA ASP A 298 -20.09 4.43 0.15
C ASP A 298 -21.09 4.52 -1.01
N ARG A 299 -20.74 5.28 -2.05
CA ARG A 299 -21.60 5.47 -3.22
C ARG A 299 -21.60 4.28 -4.17
N LEU A 300 -20.45 3.61 -4.35
CA LEU A 300 -20.24 2.66 -5.43
C LEU A 300 -20.40 1.20 -4.99
N CYS A 301 -19.95 0.87 -3.77
CA CYS A 301 -19.89 -0.53 -3.30
C CYS A 301 -20.38 -0.71 -1.86
N GLY A 302 -21.28 0.17 -1.38
CA GLY A 302 -21.84 0.06 -0.04
C GLY A 302 -20.84 0.19 1.09
N GLY A 303 -19.79 0.96 0.88
CA GLY A 303 -18.73 1.24 1.86
C GLY A 303 -17.64 0.19 1.95
N LYS A 304 -17.65 -0.84 1.10
CA LYS A 304 -16.65 -1.93 1.13
C LYS A 304 -15.27 -1.40 0.71
N LEU A 305 -14.46 -1.08 1.71
CA LEU A 305 -13.10 -0.56 1.57
C LEU A 305 -12.15 -1.35 2.46
N VAL A 306 -11.06 -1.84 1.87
CA VAL A 306 -9.97 -2.49 2.61
C VAL A 306 -8.67 -1.78 2.32
N MET A 307 -7.89 -1.49 3.35
CA MET A 307 -6.55 -0.94 3.24
C MET A 307 -5.53 -2.00 3.63
N VAL A 308 -4.50 -2.17 2.82
CA VAL A 308 -3.38 -3.09 3.08
C VAL A 308 -2.12 -2.26 3.15
N HIS A 309 -1.43 -2.33 4.29
CA HIS A 309 -0.20 -1.58 4.54
C HIS A 309 0.91 -2.02 3.58
N GLU A 310 1.57 -1.07 2.96
CA GLU A 310 2.73 -1.27 2.09
C GLU A 310 3.96 -0.56 2.68
N GLY A 311 4.56 0.38 1.98
CA GLY A 311 5.73 1.13 2.41
C GLY A 311 5.47 2.25 3.40
N GLY A 312 6.51 3.03 3.64
CA GLY A 312 6.57 4.12 4.62
C GLY A 312 7.69 3.88 5.63
N TYR A 313 8.76 4.70 5.56
CA TYR A 313 10.04 4.41 6.18
C TYR A 313 10.48 5.48 7.18
N ALA A 314 9.74 6.58 7.30
CA ALA A 314 9.96 7.61 8.32
C ALA A 314 9.42 7.15 9.68
N GLU A 315 10.28 6.53 10.52
CA GLU A 315 9.88 5.97 11.82
C GLU A 315 9.21 6.99 12.76
N SER A 316 9.60 8.27 12.65
CA SER A 316 9.04 9.34 13.47
C SER A 316 7.71 9.87 12.95
N TYR A 317 7.38 9.69 11.66
CA TYR A 317 6.23 10.37 11.04
C TYR A 317 5.14 9.44 10.51
N VAL A 318 5.47 8.24 10.03
CA VAL A 318 4.47 7.23 9.65
C VAL A 318 3.42 6.98 10.73
N PRO A 319 3.73 6.98 12.04
CA PRO A 319 2.71 6.82 13.08
C PRO A 319 1.58 7.84 13.02
N PHE A 320 1.88 9.10 12.74
CA PHE A 320 0.87 10.17 12.64
C PHE A 320 0.05 10.06 11.34
N CYS A 321 0.71 9.73 10.23
CA CYS A 321 0.03 9.48 8.96
C CYS A 321 -0.93 8.28 9.07
N GLY A 322 -0.45 7.17 9.66
CA GLY A 322 -1.26 5.97 9.87
C GLY A 322 -2.41 6.18 10.85
N LEU A 323 -2.19 6.93 11.94
CA LEU A 323 -3.27 7.30 12.86
C LEU A 323 -4.35 8.12 12.14
N ALA A 324 -3.95 9.10 11.29
CA ALA A 324 -4.87 9.93 10.52
C ALA A 324 -5.75 9.10 9.56
N VAL A 325 -5.16 8.09 8.90
CA VAL A 325 -5.89 7.13 8.06
C VAL A 325 -6.88 6.32 8.90
N MET A 326 -6.44 5.77 10.03
CA MET A 326 -7.29 4.95 10.90
C MET A 326 -8.44 5.74 11.53
N GLU A 327 -8.20 7.01 11.88
CA GLU A 327 -9.25 7.92 12.34
C GLU A 327 -10.29 8.20 11.23
N ALA A 328 -9.85 8.47 10.01
CA ALA A 328 -10.75 8.69 8.87
C ALA A 328 -11.56 7.43 8.54
N LEU A 329 -10.90 6.27 8.47
CA LEU A 329 -11.51 4.98 8.15
C LEU A 329 -12.56 4.57 9.18
N SER A 330 -12.28 4.78 10.48
CA SER A 330 -13.19 4.42 11.57
C SER A 330 -14.26 5.48 11.88
N GLY A 331 -14.04 6.72 11.45
CA GLY A 331 -14.86 7.86 11.84
C GLY A 331 -14.69 8.25 13.31
N ILE A 332 -13.58 7.86 13.94
CA ILE A 332 -13.24 8.15 15.35
C ILE A 332 -12.04 9.08 15.38
N ARG A 333 -12.17 10.22 16.06
CA ARG A 333 -11.05 11.17 16.27
C ARG A 333 -10.45 10.94 17.65
N THR A 334 -9.12 10.99 17.72
CA THR A 334 -8.35 11.03 18.96
C THR A 334 -7.93 12.47 19.28
N GLU A 335 -7.32 12.67 20.44
CA GLU A 335 -6.77 13.98 20.82
C GLU A 335 -5.31 14.18 20.36
N VAL A 336 -4.76 13.21 19.64
CA VAL A 336 -3.39 13.27 19.15
C VAL A 336 -3.25 14.39 18.13
N GLN A 337 -2.25 15.22 18.33
CA GLN A 337 -1.86 16.26 17.38
C GLN A 337 -0.57 15.85 16.69
N ASP A 338 -0.53 16.03 15.37
CA ASP A 338 0.69 15.84 14.59
C ASP A 338 1.66 17.00 14.87
N PRO A 339 2.83 16.74 15.47
CA PRO A 339 3.76 17.80 15.85
C PRO A 339 4.49 18.44 14.67
N LEU A 340 4.43 17.83 13.47
CA LEU A 340 5.08 18.32 12.26
C LEU A 340 4.10 18.89 11.23
N LEU A 341 2.79 18.82 11.49
CA LEU A 341 1.77 19.18 10.51
C LEU A 341 1.95 20.62 10.01
N GLU A 342 2.00 21.60 10.90
CA GLU A 342 2.15 23.00 10.53
C GLU A 342 3.47 23.26 9.77
N PHE A 343 4.56 22.66 10.24
CA PHE A 343 5.87 22.75 9.59
C PHE A 343 5.84 22.23 8.14
N ILE A 344 5.25 21.05 7.90
CA ILE A 344 5.17 20.46 6.56
C ILE A 344 4.17 21.25 5.69
N GLN A 345 3.07 21.74 6.25
CA GLN A 345 2.12 22.59 5.52
C GLN A 345 2.77 23.89 5.03
N GLN A 346 3.67 24.49 5.79
CA GLN A 346 4.43 25.65 5.36
C GLN A 346 5.45 25.37 4.25
N GLN A 347 5.85 24.11 4.07
CA GLN A 347 6.78 23.65 3.04
C GLN A 347 6.09 23.15 1.76
N GLN A 348 4.76 23.23 1.69
CA GLN A 348 4.02 22.78 0.50
C GLN A 348 4.49 23.50 -0.77
N PRO A 349 4.43 22.84 -1.94
CA PRO A 349 4.84 23.41 -3.21
C PRO A 349 4.11 24.71 -3.53
N ARG A 350 4.81 25.65 -4.19
CA ARG A 350 4.20 26.90 -4.63
C ARG A 350 3.16 26.65 -5.73
N ALA A 351 2.22 27.57 -5.85
CA ALA A 351 1.10 27.50 -6.82
C ALA A 351 1.55 27.24 -8.26
N THR A 352 2.71 27.77 -8.68
CA THR A 352 3.26 27.51 -10.03
C THR A 352 3.62 26.05 -10.26
N PHE A 353 4.18 25.36 -9.25
CA PHE A 353 4.46 23.93 -9.31
C PHE A 353 3.15 23.13 -9.35
N ALA A 354 2.23 23.43 -8.43
CA ALA A 354 0.93 22.77 -8.36
C ALA A 354 0.15 22.91 -9.69
N GLN A 355 0.16 24.10 -10.30
CA GLN A 355 -0.48 24.33 -11.61
C GLN A 355 0.15 23.48 -12.72
N PHE A 356 1.48 23.38 -12.78
CA PHE A 356 2.14 22.52 -13.75
C PHE A 356 1.76 21.05 -13.59
N GLN A 357 1.76 20.57 -12.34
CA GLN A 357 1.37 19.20 -12.03
C GLN A 357 -0.10 18.92 -12.38
N ARG A 358 -1.02 19.84 -12.07
CA ARG A 358 -2.44 19.73 -12.46
C ARG A 358 -2.61 19.62 -13.97
N GLN A 359 -1.87 20.40 -14.78
CA GLN A 359 -1.92 20.28 -16.23
C GLN A 359 -1.45 18.90 -16.74
N ALA A 360 -0.49 18.26 -16.07
CA ALA A 360 -0.08 16.91 -16.40
C ALA A 360 -1.19 15.90 -16.05
N ILE A 361 -1.82 16.04 -14.89
CA ILE A 361 -2.96 15.23 -14.47
C ILE A 361 -4.14 15.39 -15.43
N ASP A 362 -4.47 16.62 -15.85
CA ASP A 362 -5.56 16.89 -16.80
C ASP A 362 -5.31 16.19 -18.15
N ARG A 363 -4.08 16.27 -18.69
CA ARG A 363 -3.72 15.57 -19.93
C ARG A 363 -3.93 14.06 -19.80
N LEU A 364 -3.50 13.48 -18.68
CA LEU A 364 -3.66 12.07 -18.43
C LEU A 364 -5.16 11.70 -18.30
N ALA A 365 -5.95 12.50 -17.58
CA ALA A 365 -7.39 12.30 -17.45
C ALA A 365 -8.10 12.33 -18.80
N GLN A 366 -7.71 13.27 -19.70
CA GLN A 366 -8.24 13.33 -21.07
C GLN A 366 -7.89 12.08 -21.89
N GLN A 367 -6.68 11.51 -21.74
CA GLN A 367 -6.29 10.27 -22.44
C GLN A 367 -7.19 9.09 -22.06
N PHE A 368 -7.68 9.05 -20.82
CA PHE A 368 -8.63 8.05 -20.34
C PHE A 368 -10.10 8.44 -20.52
N GLY A 369 -10.39 9.62 -21.08
CA GLY A 369 -11.76 10.13 -21.28
C GLY A 369 -12.49 10.32 -19.92
N LEU A 370 -11.78 10.83 -18.91
CA LEU A 370 -12.30 11.09 -17.57
C LEU A 370 -12.60 12.58 -17.33
N LEU A 371 -12.16 13.45 -18.24
CA LEU A 371 -12.48 14.87 -18.33
C LEU A 371 -13.26 15.16 -19.61
#